data_744d031f82656b68e1d6f56224d3f05d
#
_entry.id   744d031f82656b68e1d6f56224d3f05d
#
_cell.length_a   1.000
_cell.length_b   1.000
_cell.length_c   1.000
_cell.angle_alpha   90.00
_cell.angle_beta   90.00
_cell.angle_gamma   90.00
#
_symmetry.space_group_name_H-M   'P 1'
#
loop_
_entity.id
_entity.type
_entity.pdbx_description
1 polymer ?
#
loop_
_entity_poly.entity_id
_entity_poly.type
_entity_poly.pdbx_seq_one_letter_code
_entity_poly.pdbx_strand_id
1 'polypeptide(L)'
;MMKEDTIKILGARVHNLKNVDLEIPRRKLVVITGLSGSGKSSLAFDTIYAEGQRRYMETLSTYARQFVGTMERPDVDKITGLSPVVAIEQKTTNKNPRSTVGTVTEINDFLRLLYARASRAYSPVTGEEMVHYTDEQIAELIMTGFAGRKIALMAPIVKGRKGHYRELFESLAKKGYIYARIDGEIREISAGMRLDRYKIHTIDLVVDRLVVAEDARDRVMTSLRESMRQGKGTMAVYDYGTEQQRFYSRHLMCPSTGVAFEDPAPHTFSFNSPQGACPHCNGLG
;
A
#
# COMPACT_ATOMS: atom_id res chain seq x y z
N MET A 1 36.51 14.93 -48.30
CA MET A 1 35.06 14.91 -47.96
C MET A 1 34.62 16.36 -47.75
N MET A 2 33.80 16.92 -48.62
CA MET A 2 33.20 18.25 -48.41
C MET A 2 32.35 18.19 -47.12
N LYS A 3 32.62 19.05 -46.14
CA LYS A 3 31.75 19.17 -44.99
C LYS A 3 30.44 19.78 -45.47
N GLU A 4 29.34 19.01 -45.39
CA GLU A 4 28.01 19.56 -45.60
C GLU A 4 27.75 20.64 -44.55
N ASP A 5 27.61 21.91 -44.98
CA ASP A 5 27.37 23.03 -44.08
C ASP A 5 25.89 23.23 -43.72
N THR A 6 25.01 22.38 -44.24
CA THR A 6 23.56 22.41 -44.01
C THR A 6 23.03 21.04 -43.68
N ILE A 7 21.95 21.02 -42.91
CA ILE A 7 21.07 19.85 -42.74
C ILE A 7 19.95 20.01 -43.77
N LYS A 8 19.82 19.04 -44.69
CA LYS A 8 18.77 19.04 -45.71
C LYS A 8 17.72 18.02 -45.36
N ILE A 9 16.47 18.46 -45.32
CA ILE A 9 15.28 17.63 -45.05
C ILE A 9 14.45 17.68 -46.32
N LEU A 10 14.04 16.53 -46.80
CA LEU A 10 13.18 16.38 -47.97
C LEU A 10 11.97 15.56 -47.61
N GLY A 11 10.76 16.06 -47.88
CA GLY A 11 9.51 15.35 -47.74
C GLY A 11 9.11 15.01 -46.31
N ALA A 12 9.27 15.90 -45.35
CA ALA A 12 8.83 15.64 -43.97
C ALA A 12 7.31 15.66 -43.84
N ARG A 13 6.73 14.54 -43.34
CA ARG A 13 5.29 14.31 -43.23
C ARG A 13 4.82 13.85 -41.84
N VAL A 14 5.71 13.92 -40.85
CA VAL A 14 5.39 13.50 -39.49
C VAL A 14 4.26 14.37 -38.90
N HIS A 15 3.27 13.73 -38.31
CA HIS A 15 2.07 14.36 -37.75
C HIS A 15 1.35 15.29 -38.73
N ASN A 16 1.37 16.61 -38.47
CA ASN A 16 0.70 17.61 -39.28
C ASN A 16 1.61 18.28 -40.33
N LEU A 17 2.83 17.83 -40.52
CA LEU A 17 3.72 18.33 -41.55
C LEU A 17 3.22 17.91 -42.93
N LYS A 18 3.21 18.87 -43.88
CA LYS A 18 2.66 18.70 -45.25
C LYS A 18 3.78 18.62 -46.26
N ASN A 19 4.55 17.51 -46.24
CA ASN A 19 5.62 17.27 -47.19
C ASN A 19 6.63 18.43 -47.28
N VAL A 20 7.21 18.79 -46.12
CA VAL A 20 8.06 19.99 -45.98
C VAL A 20 9.48 19.67 -46.40
N ASP A 21 10.02 20.50 -47.31
CA ASP A 21 11.43 20.54 -47.68
C ASP A 21 12.13 21.73 -47.00
N LEU A 22 13.28 21.50 -46.39
CA LEU A 22 13.96 22.56 -45.63
C LEU A 22 15.48 22.35 -45.62
N GLU A 23 16.21 23.46 -45.69
CA GLU A 23 17.64 23.49 -45.45
C GLU A 23 17.95 24.30 -44.18
N ILE A 24 18.64 23.69 -43.21
CA ILE A 24 19.00 24.31 -41.94
C ILE A 24 20.51 24.48 -41.88
N PRO A 25 21.03 25.70 -41.63
CA PRO A 25 22.46 25.91 -41.50
C PRO A 25 23.03 25.20 -40.28
N ARG A 26 24.19 24.58 -40.42
CA ARG A 26 24.93 23.97 -39.30
C ARG A 26 25.75 25.02 -38.56
N ARG A 27 26.09 24.72 -37.30
CA ARG A 27 26.92 25.60 -36.41
C ARG A 27 26.33 27.00 -36.24
N LYS A 28 25.03 27.12 -36.32
CA LYS A 28 24.28 28.36 -36.12
C LYS A 28 23.21 28.14 -35.07
N LEU A 29 22.83 29.19 -34.37
CA LEU A 29 21.59 29.20 -33.60
C LEU A 29 20.43 29.36 -34.60
N VAL A 30 19.53 28.37 -34.60
CA VAL A 30 18.33 28.36 -35.43
C VAL A 30 17.12 28.39 -34.53
N VAL A 31 16.19 29.32 -34.78
CA VAL A 31 14.95 29.46 -34.01
C VAL A 31 13.78 29.08 -34.89
N ILE A 32 12.97 28.10 -34.43
CA ILE A 32 11.77 27.69 -35.09
C ILE A 32 10.56 28.35 -34.40
N THR A 33 9.86 29.22 -35.12
CA THR A 33 8.73 30.01 -34.61
C THR A 33 7.44 29.67 -35.36
N GLY A 34 6.32 30.02 -34.78
CA GLY A 34 4.98 29.82 -35.40
C GLY A 34 3.87 29.65 -34.36
N LEU A 35 2.65 29.62 -34.84
CA LEU A 35 1.48 29.40 -33.99
C LEU A 35 1.49 28.03 -33.30
N SER A 36 0.72 27.89 -32.20
CA SER A 36 0.54 26.58 -31.56
C SER A 36 -0.10 25.61 -32.57
N GLY A 37 0.38 24.38 -32.59
CA GLY A 37 -0.09 23.36 -33.53
C GLY A 37 0.45 23.48 -34.97
N SER A 38 1.39 24.42 -35.27
CA SER A 38 1.95 24.57 -36.62
C SER A 38 3.00 23.53 -37.03
N GLY A 39 3.31 22.54 -36.19
CA GLY A 39 4.28 21.48 -36.51
C GLY A 39 5.73 21.76 -36.08
N LYS A 40 6.00 22.82 -35.31
CA LYS A 40 7.36 23.14 -34.84
C LYS A 40 8.03 21.99 -34.10
N SER A 41 7.32 21.42 -33.14
CA SER A 41 7.82 20.28 -32.35
C SER A 41 7.93 19.04 -33.22
N SER A 42 6.96 18.80 -34.11
CA SER A 42 7.01 17.67 -35.06
C SER A 42 8.23 17.74 -35.98
N LEU A 43 8.62 18.94 -36.43
CA LEU A 43 9.83 19.11 -37.22
C LEU A 43 11.11 18.92 -36.37
N ALA A 44 11.19 19.60 -35.21
CA ALA A 44 12.42 19.61 -34.41
C ALA A 44 12.66 18.25 -33.69
N PHE A 45 11.64 17.73 -33.00
CA PHE A 45 11.79 16.55 -32.14
C PHE A 45 11.38 15.26 -32.89
N ASP A 46 10.22 15.23 -33.48
CA ASP A 46 9.68 13.99 -34.06
C ASP A 46 10.27 13.67 -35.45
N THR A 47 10.94 14.64 -36.09
CA THR A 47 11.61 14.44 -37.38
C THR A 47 13.14 14.48 -37.25
N ILE A 48 13.71 15.67 -36.93
CA ILE A 48 15.17 15.87 -36.95
C ILE A 48 15.85 15.10 -35.81
N TYR A 49 15.38 15.28 -34.57
CA TYR A 49 15.97 14.61 -33.44
C TYR A 49 15.73 13.10 -33.50
N ALA A 50 14.52 12.66 -33.80
CA ALA A 50 14.18 11.24 -33.92
C ALA A 50 15.06 10.49 -34.94
N GLU A 51 15.26 11.07 -36.15
CA GLU A 51 16.14 10.46 -37.16
C GLU A 51 17.63 10.49 -36.75
N GLY A 52 18.08 11.58 -36.10
CA GLY A 52 19.44 11.67 -35.61
C GLY A 52 19.74 10.63 -34.52
N GLN A 53 18.81 10.45 -33.60
CA GLN A 53 18.90 9.46 -32.52
C GLN A 53 18.81 8.02 -33.10
N ARG A 54 17.90 7.76 -34.03
CA ARG A 54 17.78 6.48 -34.71
C ARG A 54 19.09 6.07 -35.37
N ARG A 55 19.74 6.98 -36.13
CA ARG A 55 21.06 6.73 -36.75
C ARG A 55 22.15 6.50 -35.71
N TYR A 56 22.14 7.23 -34.62
CA TYR A 56 23.08 6.99 -33.52
C TYR A 56 22.89 5.58 -32.92
N MET A 57 21.64 5.16 -32.68
CA MET A 57 21.35 3.83 -32.18
C MET A 57 21.78 2.71 -33.14
N GLU A 58 21.73 2.94 -34.45
CA GLU A 58 22.23 1.98 -35.46
C GLU A 58 23.75 1.75 -35.37
N THR A 59 24.51 2.69 -34.82
CA THR A 59 25.96 2.53 -34.61
C THR A 59 26.29 1.65 -33.39
N LEU A 60 25.33 1.39 -32.52
CA LEU A 60 25.51 0.54 -31.34
C LEU A 60 25.59 -0.94 -31.72
N SER A 61 26.27 -1.73 -30.89
CA SER A 61 26.32 -3.19 -31.05
C SER A 61 24.91 -3.83 -31.00
N THR A 62 24.75 -4.97 -31.62
CA THR A 62 23.47 -5.71 -31.60
C THR A 62 22.99 -6.02 -30.16
N TYR A 63 23.94 -6.32 -29.28
CA TYR A 63 23.65 -6.55 -27.87
C TYR A 63 23.10 -5.27 -27.19
N ALA A 64 23.74 -4.12 -27.37
CA ALA A 64 23.27 -2.87 -26.79
C ALA A 64 21.87 -2.45 -27.32
N ARG A 65 21.59 -2.70 -28.60
CA ARG A 65 20.28 -2.42 -29.21
C ARG A 65 19.13 -3.23 -28.60
N GLN A 66 19.38 -4.43 -28.10
CA GLN A 66 18.35 -5.23 -27.41
C GLN A 66 17.83 -4.59 -26.11
N PHE A 67 18.67 -3.80 -25.43
CA PHE A 67 18.30 -3.10 -24.18
C PHE A 67 17.67 -1.72 -24.43
N VAL A 68 18.06 -1.04 -25.49
CA VAL A 68 17.63 0.33 -25.78
C VAL A 68 16.33 0.35 -26.61
N GLY A 69 16.01 -0.74 -27.27
CA GLY A 69 14.86 -0.85 -28.17
C GLY A 69 15.15 -0.33 -29.58
N THR A 70 14.22 -0.61 -30.50
CA THR A 70 14.26 -0.10 -31.88
C THR A 70 13.43 1.18 -31.97
N MET A 71 13.99 2.22 -32.60
CA MET A 71 13.24 3.44 -32.89
C MET A 71 12.65 3.35 -34.32
N GLU A 72 11.39 3.71 -34.45
CA GLU A 72 10.75 3.81 -35.75
C GLU A 72 11.35 4.95 -36.56
N ARG A 73 11.45 4.76 -37.87
CA ARG A 73 11.92 5.78 -38.79
C ARG A 73 10.81 6.84 -38.95
N PRO A 74 11.10 8.15 -38.74
CA PRO A 74 10.14 9.19 -39.03
C PRO A 74 9.73 9.20 -40.50
N ASP A 75 8.49 9.60 -40.78
CA ASP A 75 7.97 9.74 -42.14
C ASP A 75 8.62 10.95 -42.84
N VAL A 76 9.74 10.68 -43.51
CA VAL A 76 10.56 11.65 -44.24
C VAL A 76 11.28 10.93 -45.38
N ASP A 77 11.34 11.56 -46.55
CA ASP A 77 12.01 10.93 -47.69
C ASP A 77 13.52 10.82 -47.48
N LYS A 78 14.15 11.92 -47.09
CA LYS A 78 15.60 11.97 -46.86
C LYS A 78 15.99 13.06 -45.90
N ILE A 79 16.94 12.76 -44.98
CA ILE A 79 17.67 13.78 -44.20
C ILE A 79 19.15 13.55 -44.37
N THR A 80 19.88 14.61 -44.71
CA THR A 80 21.37 14.60 -44.82
C THR A 80 21.98 15.63 -43.93
N GLY A 81 23.27 15.51 -43.64
CA GLY A 81 24.02 16.48 -42.83
C GLY A 81 23.78 16.42 -41.32
N LEU A 82 23.05 15.40 -40.81
CA LEU A 82 22.86 15.21 -39.37
C LEU A 82 24.17 14.84 -38.68
N SER A 83 24.38 15.43 -37.50
CA SER A 83 25.38 15.02 -36.51
C SER A 83 24.68 14.25 -35.40
N PRO A 84 25.42 13.62 -34.46
CA PRO A 84 24.80 13.14 -33.21
C PRO A 84 24.01 14.25 -32.54
N VAL A 85 22.80 13.93 -32.08
CA VAL A 85 21.83 14.91 -31.60
C VAL A 85 21.60 14.74 -30.10
N VAL A 86 21.35 15.85 -29.41
CA VAL A 86 20.90 15.90 -28.02
C VAL A 86 19.66 16.78 -27.98
N ALA A 87 18.60 16.35 -27.35
CA ALA A 87 17.42 17.15 -27.10
C ALA A 87 17.28 17.44 -25.62
N ILE A 88 16.88 18.66 -25.30
CA ILE A 88 16.46 19.08 -23.96
C ILE A 88 15.01 19.48 -24.11
N GLU A 89 14.11 18.65 -23.58
CA GLU A 89 12.67 18.84 -23.68
C GLU A 89 12.07 19.25 -22.35
N GLN A 90 11.02 20.05 -22.41
CA GLN A 90 10.17 20.21 -21.25
C GLN A 90 9.39 18.89 -21.05
N LYS A 91 9.70 18.18 -19.97
CA LYS A 91 9.08 16.89 -19.68
C LYS A 91 7.62 17.11 -19.32
N THR A 92 6.70 16.81 -20.23
CA THR A 92 5.26 16.96 -20.03
C THR A 92 4.61 15.72 -19.40
N THR A 93 5.22 14.54 -19.58
CA THR A 93 4.75 13.30 -19.00
C THR A 93 5.91 12.49 -18.39
N ASN A 94 5.69 11.98 -17.19
CA ASN A 94 6.64 11.09 -16.55
C ASN A 94 6.28 9.64 -16.88
N LYS A 95 7.11 8.93 -17.65
CA LYS A 95 6.92 7.52 -17.98
C LYS A 95 7.18 6.58 -16.80
N ASN A 96 7.81 7.08 -15.72
CA ASN A 96 8.03 6.28 -14.52
C ASN A 96 6.92 6.57 -13.49
N PRO A 97 6.00 5.64 -13.24
CA PRO A 97 4.88 5.85 -12.33
C PRO A 97 5.32 6.14 -10.88
N ARG A 98 6.54 5.73 -10.51
CA ARG A 98 7.11 5.98 -9.18
C ARG A 98 7.79 7.35 -9.03
N SER A 99 8.00 8.07 -10.12
CA SER A 99 8.61 9.41 -10.12
C SER A 99 7.52 10.47 -10.08
N THR A 100 7.05 10.78 -8.89
CA THR A 100 6.05 11.83 -8.62
C THR A 100 6.73 13.10 -8.12
N VAL A 101 6.02 14.23 -8.12
CA VAL A 101 6.52 15.49 -7.52
C VAL A 101 6.97 15.25 -6.08
N GLY A 102 6.17 14.53 -5.29
CA GLY A 102 6.50 14.24 -3.90
C GLY A 102 7.80 13.48 -3.70
N THR A 103 8.15 12.54 -4.61
CA THR A 103 9.40 11.76 -4.53
C THR A 103 10.60 12.55 -5.03
N VAL A 104 10.44 13.38 -6.08
CA VAL A 104 11.52 14.18 -6.65
C VAL A 104 11.92 15.33 -5.73
N THR A 105 10.95 15.87 -4.99
CA THR A 105 11.17 16.96 -4.03
C THR A 105 11.45 16.46 -2.60
N GLU A 106 11.51 15.16 -2.38
CA GLU A 106 11.66 14.51 -1.06
C GLU A 106 10.50 14.78 -0.08
N ILE A 107 9.48 15.54 -0.48
CA ILE A 107 8.30 15.84 0.37
C ILE A 107 7.60 14.55 0.84
N ASN A 108 7.58 13.52 -0.02
CA ASN A 108 6.99 12.22 0.33
C ASN A 108 7.67 11.57 1.55
N ASP A 109 8.97 11.76 1.74
CA ASP A 109 9.72 11.20 2.87
C ASP A 109 9.33 11.87 4.18
N PHE A 110 9.13 13.20 4.16
CA PHE A 110 8.61 13.93 5.31
C PHE A 110 7.15 13.57 5.60
N LEU A 111 6.31 13.42 4.58
CA LEU A 111 4.91 13.00 4.76
C LEU A 111 4.83 11.60 5.39
N ARG A 112 5.61 10.64 4.91
CA ARG A 112 5.65 9.29 5.50
C ARG A 112 6.03 9.31 6.97
N LEU A 113 7.02 10.13 7.34
CA LEU A 113 7.42 10.30 8.73
C LEU A 113 6.31 10.97 9.56
N LEU A 114 5.69 12.02 9.03
CA LEU A 114 4.59 12.74 9.68
C LEU A 114 3.42 11.79 9.96
N TYR A 115 2.97 11.05 8.95
CA TYR A 115 1.86 10.09 9.10
C TYR A 115 2.21 8.94 10.06
N ALA A 116 3.45 8.45 10.04
CA ALA A 116 3.87 7.39 10.96
C ALA A 116 3.95 7.84 12.42
N ARG A 117 4.14 9.15 12.70
CA ARG A 117 4.40 9.65 14.04
C ARG A 117 3.28 10.48 14.64
N ALA A 118 2.50 11.18 13.83
CA ALA A 118 1.55 12.19 14.30
C ALA A 118 0.13 12.04 13.72
N SER A 119 -0.13 11.03 12.86
CA SER A 119 -1.46 10.83 12.32
C SER A 119 -2.39 10.10 13.29
N ARG A 120 -3.69 10.27 13.07
CA ARG A 120 -4.73 9.45 13.68
C ARG A 120 -5.24 8.44 12.66
N ALA A 121 -5.37 7.19 13.10
CA ALA A 121 -5.89 6.12 12.26
C ALA A 121 -7.41 5.98 12.47
N TYR A 122 -8.14 5.76 11.39
CA TYR A 122 -9.58 5.54 11.42
C TYR A 122 -9.92 4.20 10.78
N SER A 123 -10.93 3.53 11.34
CA SER A 123 -11.41 2.25 10.82
C SER A 123 -12.00 2.44 9.41
N PRO A 124 -11.57 1.67 8.41
CA PRO A 124 -12.15 1.74 7.07
C PRO A 124 -13.59 1.19 7.01
N VAL A 125 -14.02 0.48 8.05
CA VAL A 125 -15.35 -0.14 8.12
C VAL A 125 -16.36 0.78 8.79
N THR A 126 -15.98 1.41 9.92
CA THR A 126 -16.91 2.20 10.76
C THR A 126 -16.62 3.69 10.76
N GLY A 127 -15.43 4.13 10.32
CA GLY A 127 -14.97 5.52 10.45
C GLY A 127 -14.59 5.93 11.87
N GLU A 128 -14.66 5.03 12.85
CA GLU A 128 -14.23 5.30 14.22
C GLU A 128 -12.72 5.47 14.33
N GLU A 129 -12.27 6.34 15.22
CA GLU A 129 -10.85 6.49 15.54
C GLU A 129 -10.31 5.18 16.13
N MET A 130 -9.21 4.70 15.58
CA MET A 130 -8.54 3.51 16.09
C MET A 130 -7.63 3.90 17.25
N VAL A 131 -7.68 3.10 18.29
CA VAL A 131 -6.99 3.37 19.56
C VAL A 131 -6.14 2.18 19.99
N HIS A 132 -5.10 2.45 20.73
CA HIS A 132 -4.36 1.44 21.48
C HIS A 132 -4.38 1.83 22.96
N TYR A 133 -4.32 0.83 23.83
CA TYR A 133 -4.41 1.04 25.26
C TYR A 133 -3.26 0.34 25.98
N THR A 134 -2.84 0.94 27.12
CA THR A 134 -2.03 0.20 28.08
C THR A 134 -2.91 -0.74 28.92
N ASP A 135 -2.31 -1.73 29.57
CA ASP A 135 -3.05 -2.68 30.42
C ASP A 135 -3.81 -1.95 31.55
N GLU A 136 -3.20 -0.90 32.12
CA GLU A 136 -3.78 -0.08 33.17
C GLU A 136 -5.02 0.69 32.66
N GLN A 137 -4.93 1.27 31.45
CA GLN A 137 -6.05 1.95 30.82
C GLN A 137 -7.21 0.99 30.52
N ILE A 138 -6.90 -0.22 30.04
CA ILE A 138 -7.93 -1.23 29.77
C ILE A 138 -8.60 -1.68 31.09
N ALA A 139 -7.81 -1.91 32.13
CA ALA A 139 -8.37 -2.28 33.44
C ALA A 139 -9.30 -1.17 33.98
N GLU A 140 -8.90 0.10 33.85
CA GLU A 140 -9.74 1.23 34.27
C GLU A 140 -11.05 1.31 33.45
N LEU A 141 -10.96 1.14 32.12
CA LEU A 141 -12.13 1.11 31.25
C LEU A 141 -13.07 -0.06 31.56
N ILE A 142 -12.54 -1.22 31.97
CA ILE A 142 -13.34 -2.39 32.40
C ILE A 142 -14.01 -2.08 33.75
N MET A 143 -13.25 -1.58 34.73
CA MET A 143 -13.77 -1.30 36.07
C MET A 143 -14.87 -0.23 36.06
N THR A 144 -14.70 0.83 35.24
CA THR A 144 -15.69 1.91 35.15
C THR A 144 -16.85 1.59 34.22
N GLY A 145 -16.57 1.03 33.03
CA GLY A 145 -17.58 0.78 31.99
C GLY A 145 -18.50 -0.42 32.27
N PHE A 146 -18.06 -1.38 33.09
CA PHE A 146 -18.78 -2.61 33.40
C PHE A 146 -19.04 -2.80 34.89
N ALA A 147 -18.97 -1.77 35.69
CA ALA A 147 -19.23 -1.82 37.15
C ALA A 147 -20.55 -2.53 37.46
N GLY A 148 -20.53 -3.52 38.36
CA GLY A 148 -21.66 -4.34 38.74
C GLY A 148 -22.16 -5.35 37.72
N ARG A 149 -21.56 -5.41 36.53
CA ARG A 149 -22.00 -6.30 35.46
C ARG A 149 -21.23 -7.63 35.45
N LYS A 150 -21.91 -8.67 35.00
CA LYS A 150 -21.26 -9.98 34.74
C LYS A 150 -20.66 -9.95 33.35
N ILE A 151 -19.34 -10.15 33.28
CA ILE A 151 -18.58 -10.12 32.03
C ILE A 151 -17.76 -11.41 31.84
N ALA A 152 -17.36 -11.64 30.58
CA ALA A 152 -16.30 -12.59 30.24
C ALA A 152 -15.11 -11.83 29.64
N LEU A 153 -13.91 -12.09 30.16
CA LEU A 153 -12.65 -11.65 29.55
C LEU A 153 -12.19 -12.72 28.58
N MET A 154 -12.01 -12.36 27.33
CA MET A 154 -11.78 -13.30 26.24
C MET A 154 -10.54 -12.93 25.42
N ALA A 155 -9.92 -13.93 24.83
CA ALA A 155 -8.83 -13.80 23.89
C ALA A 155 -9.27 -14.26 22.49
N PRO A 156 -9.32 -13.38 21.47
CA PRO A 156 -9.60 -13.77 20.09
C PRO A 156 -8.48 -14.65 19.54
N ILE A 157 -8.77 -15.92 19.21
CA ILE A 157 -7.77 -16.87 18.70
C ILE A 157 -7.94 -17.14 17.23
N VAL A 158 -9.20 -17.26 16.76
CA VAL A 158 -9.52 -17.47 15.36
C VAL A 158 -10.53 -16.42 14.92
N LYS A 159 -10.21 -15.69 13.86
CA LYS A 159 -11.11 -14.68 13.26
C LYS A 159 -11.45 -15.08 11.82
N GLY A 160 -12.68 -15.51 11.59
CA GLY A 160 -13.23 -15.71 10.25
C GLY A 160 -12.47 -16.71 9.37
N ARG A 161 -12.04 -17.87 9.90
CA ARG A 161 -11.27 -18.87 9.15
C ARG A 161 -11.95 -20.23 9.14
N LYS A 162 -11.82 -20.95 8.03
CA LYS A 162 -12.27 -22.34 7.90
C LYS A 162 -11.33 -23.29 8.65
N GLY A 163 -11.88 -24.35 9.24
CA GLY A 163 -11.09 -25.37 9.91
C GLY A 163 -11.89 -26.17 10.92
N HIS A 164 -11.44 -27.35 11.28
CA HIS A 164 -12.10 -28.20 12.28
C HIS A 164 -11.66 -27.93 13.72
N TYR A 165 -10.51 -27.30 13.92
CA TYR A 165 -9.93 -26.79 15.18
C TYR A 165 -9.79 -27.82 16.32
N ARG A 166 -9.79 -29.13 16.03
CA ARG A 166 -9.67 -30.17 17.04
C ARG A 166 -8.41 -30.04 17.90
N GLU A 167 -7.24 -29.87 17.25
CA GLU A 167 -5.95 -29.74 17.95
C GLU A 167 -5.90 -28.48 18.82
N LEU A 168 -6.54 -27.40 18.36
CA LEU A 168 -6.67 -26.16 19.13
C LEU A 168 -7.45 -26.42 20.42
N PHE A 169 -8.64 -27.03 20.35
CA PHE A 169 -9.43 -27.32 21.54
C PHE A 169 -8.73 -28.28 22.49
N GLU A 170 -8.07 -29.32 21.98
CA GLU A 170 -7.28 -30.24 22.80
C GLU A 170 -6.13 -29.51 23.51
N SER A 171 -5.46 -28.58 22.83
CA SER A 171 -4.40 -27.75 23.42
C SER A 171 -4.92 -26.82 24.51
N LEU A 172 -6.08 -26.19 24.28
CA LEU A 172 -6.73 -25.29 25.24
C LEU A 172 -7.21 -26.05 26.48
N ALA A 173 -7.82 -27.22 26.30
CA ALA A 173 -8.22 -28.08 27.40
C ALA A 173 -7.03 -28.55 28.26
N LYS A 174 -5.90 -28.92 27.63
CA LYS A 174 -4.66 -29.28 28.35
C LYS A 174 -4.09 -28.12 29.18
N LYS A 175 -4.33 -26.87 28.76
CA LYS A 175 -3.94 -25.66 29.50
C LYS A 175 -4.93 -25.27 30.60
N GLY A 176 -6.01 -26.04 30.79
CA GLY A 176 -7.02 -25.82 31.83
C GLY A 176 -8.13 -24.84 31.47
N TYR A 177 -8.27 -24.45 30.21
CA TYR A 177 -9.39 -23.60 29.77
C TYR A 177 -10.65 -24.45 29.55
N ILE A 178 -11.78 -23.94 30.05
CA ILE A 178 -13.06 -24.68 30.08
C ILE A 178 -14.00 -24.17 29.01
N TYR A 179 -13.98 -22.90 28.64
CA TYR A 179 -14.96 -22.29 27.77
C TYR A 179 -14.32 -21.54 26.59
N ALA A 180 -15.02 -21.62 25.46
CA ALA A 180 -14.75 -20.78 24.29
C ALA A 180 -16.05 -20.21 23.75
N ARG A 181 -16.03 -18.99 23.24
CA ARG A 181 -17.11 -18.41 22.46
C ARG A 181 -16.86 -18.74 20.99
N ILE A 182 -17.77 -19.53 20.40
CA ILE A 182 -17.66 -20.06 19.05
C ILE A 182 -18.85 -19.54 18.25
N ASP A 183 -18.56 -18.78 17.20
CA ASP A 183 -19.57 -18.22 16.29
C ASP A 183 -20.71 -17.47 17.03
N GLY A 184 -20.34 -16.78 18.13
CA GLY A 184 -21.27 -16.01 18.93
C GLY A 184 -21.78 -16.70 20.18
N GLU A 185 -21.63 -18.03 20.33
CA GLU A 185 -22.13 -18.79 21.48
C GLU A 185 -21.00 -19.27 22.39
N ILE A 186 -21.16 -19.08 23.71
CA ILE A 186 -20.22 -19.62 24.70
C ILE A 186 -20.52 -21.08 24.91
N ARG A 187 -19.55 -21.95 24.62
CA ARG A 187 -19.63 -23.40 24.73
C ARG A 187 -18.49 -23.94 25.60
N GLU A 188 -18.75 -25.05 26.27
CA GLU A 188 -17.73 -25.80 27.01
C GLU A 188 -16.81 -26.54 26.04
N ILE A 189 -15.49 -26.47 26.28
CA ILE A 189 -14.50 -27.20 25.50
C ILE A 189 -14.51 -28.67 25.97
N SER A 190 -15.09 -29.56 25.17
CA SER A 190 -15.14 -30.97 25.45
C SER A 190 -14.04 -31.77 24.76
N ALA A 191 -13.73 -32.96 25.31
CA ALA A 191 -12.74 -33.87 24.71
C ALA A 191 -13.19 -34.29 23.29
N GLY A 192 -12.30 -34.14 22.32
CA GLY A 192 -12.58 -34.48 20.94
C GLY A 192 -13.46 -33.46 20.18
N MET A 193 -13.72 -32.30 20.78
CA MET A 193 -14.48 -31.20 20.14
C MET A 193 -13.89 -30.83 18.79
N ARG A 194 -14.76 -30.73 17.78
CA ARG A 194 -14.40 -30.31 16.42
C ARG A 194 -15.54 -29.53 15.80
N LEU A 195 -15.17 -28.57 14.93
CA LEU A 195 -16.11 -27.77 14.16
C LEU A 195 -16.18 -28.26 12.70
N ASP A 196 -17.16 -27.75 11.96
CA ASP A 196 -17.29 -28.04 10.53
C ASP A 196 -16.14 -27.40 9.74
N ARG A 197 -15.27 -28.22 9.12
CA ARG A 197 -14.08 -27.74 8.41
C ARG A 197 -14.37 -26.83 7.21
N TYR A 198 -15.59 -26.88 6.67
CA TYR A 198 -15.98 -26.11 5.48
C TYR A 198 -16.62 -24.77 5.82
N LYS A 199 -17.06 -24.57 7.06
CA LYS A 199 -17.61 -23.30 7.54
C LYS A 199 -16.54 -22.37 8.05
N ILE A 200 -16.84 -21.08 7.97
CA ILE A 200 -16.01 -20.04 8.55
C ILE A 200 -16.34 -19.93 10.03
N HIS A 201 -15.32 -19.95 10.88
CA HIS A 201 -15.49 -19.88 12.33
C HIS A 201 -14.74 -18.71 12.93
N THR A 202 -15.32 -18.16 14.00
CA THR A 202 -14.68 -17.19 14.90
C THR A 202 -14.66 -17.81 16.30
N ILE A 203 -13.46 -17.87 16.91
CA ILE A 203 -13.27 -18.52 18.20
C ILE A 203 -12.56 -17.56 19.14
N ASP A 204 -13.23 -17.18 20.22
CA ASP A 204 -12.67 -16.42 21.32
C ASP A 204 -12.53 -17.33 22.54
N LEU A 205 -11.31 -17.44 23.08
CA LEU A 205 -11.06 -18.18 24.30
C LEU A 205 -11.60 -17.41 25.51
N VAL A 206 -12.46 -17.99 26.32
CA VAL A 206 -12.91 -17.39 27.58
C VAL A 206 -11.85 -17.66 28.64
N VAL A 207 -11.14 -16.61 29.06
CA VAL A 207 -10.08 -16.69 30.06
C VAL A 207 -10.65 -16.61 31.45
N ASP A 208 -11.59 -15.68 31.71
CA ASP A 208 -12.23 -15.53 33.01
C ASP A 208 -13.69 -15.04 32.85
N ARG A 209 -14.50 -15.35 33.83
CA ARG A 209 -15.89 -14.88 33.97
C ARG A 209 -16.08 -14.34 35.37
N LEU A 210 -16.39 -13.07 35.49
CA LEU A 210 -16.53 -12.41 36.78
C LEU A 210 -17.62 -11.34 36.78
N VAL A 211 -18.04 -10.94 37.96
CA VAL A 211 -18.79 -9.71 38.17
C VAL A 211 -17.79 -8.61 38.53
N VAL A 212 -17.89 -7.47 37.87
CA VAL A 212 -16.98 -6.33 38.12
C VAL A 212 -17.40 -5.63 39.41
N ALA A 213 -16.82 -6.04 40.53
CA ALA A 213 -16.96 -5.43 41.82
C ALA A 213 -15.74 -4.53 42.12
N GLU A 214 -15.84 -3.62 43.08
CA GLU A 214 -14.76 -2.67 43.43
C GLU A 214 -13.44 -3.37 43.83
N ASP A 215 -13.53 -4.53 44.47
CA ASP A 215 -12.42 -5.38 44.89
C ASP A 215 -11.86 -6.29 43.76
N ALA A 216 -12.50 -6.32 42.59
CA ALA A 216 -12.13 -7.23 41.51
C ALA A 216 -10.93 -6.76 40.67
N ARG A 217 -10.32 -5.58 40.98
CA ARG A 217 -9.27 -4.96 40.14
C ARG A 217 -8.07 -5.89 39.90
N ASP A 218 -7.53 -6.55 40.91
CA ASP A 218 -6.38 -7.44 40.78
C ASP A 218 -6.71 -8.67 39.95
N ARG A 219 -7.92 -9.23 40.12
CA ARG A 219 -8.42 -10.33 39.31
C ARG A 219 -8.59 -9.90 37.83
N VAL A 220 -9.21 -8.73 37.61
CA VAL A 220 -9.35 -8.15 36.27
C VAL A 220 -7.98 -7.98 35.62
N MET A 221 -6.99 -7.40 36.32
CA MET A 221 -5.65 -7.20 35.80
C MET A 221 -4.94 -8.52 35.44
N THR A 222 -5.07 -9.54 36.29
CA THR A 222 -4.47 -10.87 36.05
C THR A 222 -5.10 -11.53 34.83
N SER A 223 -6.43 -11.53 34.73
CA SER A 223 -7.19 -12.14 33.63
C SER A 223 -7.02 -11.35 32.32
N LEU A 224 -6.86 -10.03 32.41
CA LEU A 224 -6.54 -9.15 31.29
C LEU A 224 -5.16 -9.53 30.67
N ARG A 225 -4.13 -9.61 31.50
CA ARG A 225 -2.77 -9.97 31.04
C ARG A 225 -2.74 -11.35 30.37
N GLU A 226 -3.48 -12.31 30.94
CA GLU A 226 -3.62 -13.63 30.35
C GLU A 226 -4.37 -13.58 29.03
N SER A 227 -5.49 -12.83 28.95
CA SER A 227 -6.26 -12.63 27.71
C SER A 227 -5.39 -11.99 26.61
N MET A 228 -4.61 -10.95 26.97
CA MET A 228 -3.68 -10.29 26.05
C MET A 228 -2.59 -11.24 25.57
N ARG A 229 -2.07 -12.10 26.45
CA ARG A 229 -1.05 -13.10 26.11
C ARG A 229 -1.58 -14.11 25.09
N GLN A 230 -2.76 -14.67 25.32
CA GLN A 230 -3.39 -15.65 24.44
C GLN A 230 -3.86 -15.02 23.12
N GLY A 231 -4.39 -13.79 23.16
CA GLY A 231 -4.87 -13.03 22.00
C GLY A 231 -3.80 -12.20 21.29
N LYS A 232 -2.49 -12.40 21.61
CA LYS A 232 -1.36 -11.72 20.97
C LYS A 232 -1.49 -10.19 20.98
N GLY A 233 -1.79 -9.62 22.16
CA GLY A 233 -1.96 -8.19 22.35
C GLY A 233 -3.38 -7.67 22.10
N THR A 234 -4.33 -8.55 21.84
CA THR A 234 -5.75 -8.23 21.67
C THR A 234 -6.59 -9.03 22.65
N MET A 235 -7.60 -8.39 23.24
CA MET A 235 -8.61 -9.06 24.04
C MET A 235 -10.02 -8.53 23.74
N ALA A 236 -11.02 -9.22 24.23
CA ALA A 236 -12.40 -8.79 24.17
C ALA A 236 -13.07 -8.94 25.52
N VAL A 237 -13.99 -8.05 25.81
CA VAL A 237 -14.90 -8.13 26.95
C VAL A 237 -16.29 -8.40 26.40
N TYR A 238 -16.94 -9.45 26.87
CA TYR A 238 -18.32 -9.79 26.56
C TYR A 238 -19.19 -9.51 27.77
N ASP A 239 -20.20 -8.68 27.59
CA ASP A 239 -21.19 -8.34 28.62
C ASP A 239 -22.41 -9.27 28.50
N TYR A 240 -22.66 -10.07 29.52
CA TYR A 240 -23.81 -11.00 29.53
C TYR A 240 -25.17 -10.30 29.63
N GLY A 241 -25.20 -9.05 30.08
CA GLY A 241 -26.46 -8.28 30.21
C GLY A 241 -26.92 -7.67 28.89
N THR A 242 -25.98 -7.22 28.06
CA THR A 242 -26.28 -6.58 26.78
C THR A 242 -25.97 -7.48 25.57
N GLU A 243 -25.34 -8.63 25.79
CA GLU A 243 -24.83 -9.54 24.76
C GLU A 243 -23.86 -8.90 23.78
N GLN A 244 -23.27 -7.76 24.16
CA GLN A 244 -22.33 -7.01 23.34
C GLN A 244 -20.90 -7.39 23.68
N GLN A 245 -20.04 -7.28 22.66
CA GLN A 245 -18.61 -7.50 22.76
C GLN A 245 -17.86 -6.20 22.45
N ARG A 246 -16.89 -5.89 23.29
CA ARG A 246 -15.99 -4.76 23.06
C ARG A 246 -14.54 -5.23 23.05
N PHE A 247 -13.80 -4.74 22.07
CA PHE A 247 -12.40 -5.14 21.88
C PHE A 247 -11.45 -4.10 22.50
N TYR A 248 -10.33 -4.60 23.01
CA TYR A 248 -9.21 -3.82 23.52
C TYR A 248 -7.90 -4.38 22.98
N SER A 249 -6.94 -3.51 22.68
CA SER A 249 -5.67 -3.93 22.10
C SER A 249 -4.53 -3.02 22.53
N ARG A 250 -3.34 -3.60 22.60
CA ARG A 250 -2.07 -2.89 22.66
C ARG A 250 -1.63 -2.34 21.30
N HIS A 251 -2.27 -2.78 20.19
CA HIS A 251 -2.06 -2.31 18.83
C HIS A 251 -3.22 -1.42 18.40
N LEU A 252 -3.03 -0.64 17.35
CA LEU A 252 -4.10 0.16 16.77
C LEU A 252 -5.28 -0.72 16.36
N MET A 253 -6.43 -0.47 16.95
CA MET A 253 -7.64 -1.25 16.72
C MET A 253 -8.91 -0.41 16.80
N CYS A 254 -9.90 -0.79 16.00
CA CYS A 254 -11.26 -0.30 16.10
C CYS A 254 -11.97 -0.99 17.29
N PRO A 255 -12.42 -0.24 18.31
CA PRO A 255 -13.01 -0.83 19.52
C PRO A 255 -14.29 -1.62 19.28
N SER A 256 -15.10 -1.24 18.27
CA SER A 256 -16.38 -1.88 17.95
C SER A 256 -16.23 -3.15 17.12
N THR A 257 -15.30 -3.16 16.15
CA THR A 257 -15.17 -4.28 15.19
C THR A 257 -14.01 -5.22 15.49
N GLY A 258 -13.03 -4.78 16.30
CA GLY A 258 -11.81 -5.54 16.55
C GLY A 258 -10.88 -5.65 15.33
N VAL A 259 -11.10 -4.85 14.27
CA VAL A 259 -10.16 -4.72 13.17
C VAL A 259 -8.92 -4.01 13.69
N ALA A 260 -7.78 -4.67 13.61
CA ALA A 260 -6.51 -4.17 14.11
C ALA A 260 -5.50 -4.03 12.98
N PHE A 261 -4.65 -3.01 13.08
CA PHE A 261 -3.50 -2.80 12.22
C PHE A 261 -2.22 -2.76 13.06
N GLU A 262 -1.11 -3.12 12.46
CA GLU A 262 0.20 -2.87 13.06
C GLU A 262 0.43 -1.37 13.21
N ASP A 263 1.24 -0.97 14.20
CA ASP A 263 1.57 0.43 14.40
C ASP A 263 2.26 0.97 13.13
N PRO A 264 1.79 2.13 12.62
CA PRO A 264 2.30 2.65 11.36
C PRO A 264 3.76 3.04 11.47
N ALA A 265 4.56 2.54 10.56
CA ALA A 265 5.96 2.92 10.38
C ALA A 265 6.13 3.65 9.02
N PRO A 266 7.21 4.44 8.81
CA PRO A 266 7.38 5.16 7.55
C PRO A 266 7.32 4.28 6.29
N HIS A 267 7.74 3.02 6.38
CA HIS A 267 7.67 2.07 5.27
C HIS A 267 6.23 1.60 4.95
N THR A 268 5.31 1.65 5.91
CA THR A 268 3.88 1.34 5.70
C THR A 268 3.21 2.32 4.72
N PHE A 269 3.72 3.56 4.63
CA PHE A 269 3.23 4.58 3.71
C PHE A 269 4.05 4.67 2.42
N SER A 270 4.95 3.74 2.15
CA SER A 270 5.79 3.75 0.96
C SER A 270 5.26 2.78 -0.09
N PHE A 271 4.88 3.28 -1.25
CA PHE A 271 4.50 2.44 -2.40
C PHE A 271 5.68 1.62 -2.97
N ASN A 272 6.92 1.88 -2.54
CA ASN A 272 8.11 1.10 -2.87
C ASN A 272 8.40 -0.01 -1.84
N SER A 273 7.66 -0.07 -0.73
CA SER A 273 7.79 -1.10 0.30
C SER A 273 6.72 -2.18 0.10
N PRO A 274 7.02 -3.47 0.30
CA PRO A 274 6.03 -4.54 0.25
C PRO A 274 4.82 -4.32 1.19
N GLN A 275 5.04 -3.64 2.34
CA GLN A 275 3.99 -3.34 3.31
C GLN A 275 3.06 -2.20 2.87
N GLY A 276 3.59 -1.23 2.10
CA GLY A 276 2.84 -0.05 1.69
C GLY A 276 2.41 -0.07 0.22
N ALA A 277 2.94 -0.99 -0.58
CA ALA A 277 2.56 -1.12 -1.98
C ALA A 277 1.16 -1.71 -2.14
N CYS A 278 0.42 -1.23 -3.14
CA CYS A 278 -0.84 -1.84 -3.52
C CYS A 278 -0.60 -3.31 -3.95
N PRO A 279 -1.32 -4.29 -3.38
CA PRO A 279 -1.10 -5.70 -3.71
C PRO A 279 -1.49 -6.06 -5.16
N HIS A 280 -2.28 -5.22 -5.82
CA HIS A 280 -2.69 -5.44 -7.22
C HIS A 280 -1.63 -4.96 -8.22
N CYS A 281 -1.11 -3.73 -8.06
CA CYS A 281 -0.17 -3.13 -9.01
C CYS A 281 1.27 -3.03 -8.48
N ASN A 282 1.56 -3.51 -7.27
CA ASN A 282 2.89 -3.42 -6.63
C ASN A 282 3.49 -1.99 -6.62
N GLY A 283 2.64 -0.99 -6.49
CA GLY A 283 3.03 0.42 -6.48
C GLY A 283 3.35 1.00 -7.87
N LEU A 284 2.85 0.38 -8.94
CA LEU A 284 3.06 0.86 -10.32
C LEU A 284 1.88 1.70 -10.85
N GLY A 285 0.73 1.67 -10.18
CA GLY A 285 -0.48 2.38 -10.58
C GLY A 285 -1.41 1.60 -11.49
#